data_316e14012bec548a2e5925dc4bd904a3
#
_entry.id   316e14012bec548a2e5925dc4bd904a3
#
_cell.length_a   1.000
_cell.length_b   1.000
_cell.length_c   1.000
_cell.angle_alpha   90.00
_cell.angle_beta   90.00
_cell.angle_gamma   90.00
#
_symmetry.space_group_name_H-M   'P 1'
#
loop_
_entity.id
_entity.type
_entity.pdbx_description
1 polymer ?
#
loop_
_entity_poly.entity_id
_entity_poly.type
_entity_poly.pdbx_seq_one_letter_code
_entity_poly.pdbx_strand_id
1 'polypeptide(L)'
;MVLKPVSLFLTILLLASGCARLPQNAPLVSTDQRTGYRFQNTTSPTNSSDLLLMLAFSGGGTRAASLSYGVLEELARTQMGAMGTQHRLLDDVDIISSVSGGSFTAAYYALWGDRIFSDFEPQFLKKHVQTDLLLRVLAPWNLVRLASPGFSRSDLAAEYYDHLLFKGATFGDLMARRGRPFLCVNATDIAFGARFEFTQDEFDLIRSDLSQFPVSRAIAASSALPMDLTPVNLKNYSTEHAEAKPEWI
;
A
#
# COMPACT_ATOMS: atom_id res chain seq x y z
N MET A 1 -43.64 -22.82 25.66
CA MET A 1 -42.21 -23.20 25.62
C MET A 1 -41.45 -22.01 25.08
N VAL A 2 -40.94 -21.14 25.95
CA VAL A 2 -40.27 -19.88 25.59
C VAL A 2 -38.83 -20.24 25.27
N LEU A 3 -38.48 -20.24 23.98
CA LEU A 3 -37.08 -20.32 23.55
C LEU A 3 -36.33 -19.14 24.15
N LYS A 4 -35.38 -19.43 25.02
CA LYS A 4 -34.62 -18.43 25.76
C LYS A 4 -33.95 -17.46 24.79
N PRO A 5 -33.97 -16.14 25.02
CA PRO A 5 -33.37 -15.13 24.12
C PRO A 5 -31.86 -15.38 23.82
N VAL A 6 -31.19 -16.13 24.66
CA VAL A 6 -29.82 -16.56 24.51
C VAL A 6 -29.61 -17.46 23.28
N SER A 7 -30.56 -18.37 22.97
CA SER A 7 -30.47 -19.24 21.81
C SER A 7 -30.64 -18.48 20.49
N LEU A 8 -31.55 -17.51 20.46
CA LEU A 8 -31.76 -16.65 19.29
C LEU A 8 -30.54 -15.75 19.04
N PHE A 9 -29.93 -15.20 20.10
CA PHE A 9 -28.71 -14.38 20.00
C PHE A 9 -27.50 -15.19 19.50
N LEU A 10 -27.37 -16.45 19.98
CA LEU A 10 -26.28 -17.35 19.52
C LEU A 10 -26.49 -17.77 18.06
N THR A 11 -27.71 -17.96 17.62
CA THR A 11 -28.02 -18.30 16.22
C THR A 11 -27.77 -17.12 15.27
N ILE A 12 -28.11 -15.89 15.71
CA ILE A 12 -27.82 -14.67 14.96
C ILE A 12 -26.31 -14.43 14.89
N LEU A 13 -25.56 -14.69 15.97
CA LEU A 13 -24.11 -14.59 16.01
C LEU A 13 -23.43 -15.60 15.06
N LEU A 14 -23.95 -16.82 14.98
CA LEU A 14 -23.48 -17.88 14.06
C LEU A 14 -23.83 -17.58 12.60
N LEU A 15 -24.93 -16.93 12.33
CA LEU A 15 -25.32 -16.49 10.98
C LEU A 15 -24.57 -15.23 10.54
N ALA A 16 -24.16 -14.37 11.49
CA ALA A 16 -23.36 -13.17 11.23
C ALA A 16 -21.86 -13.51 10.98
N SER A 17 -21.40 -14.72 11.28
CA SER A 17 -20.07 -15.21 10.87
C SER A 17 -19.99 -15.51 9.37
N GLY A 18 -20.86 -14.87 8.57
CA GLY A 18 -20.85 -14.91 7.12
C GLY A 18 -19.48 -14.53 6.58
N CYS A 19 -18.84 -15.50 6.02
CA CYS A 19 -17.72 -15.52 5.05
C CYS A 19 -16.96 -14.19 4.89
N ALA A 20 -16.22 -13.74 5.90
CA ALA A 20 -15.14 -12.80 5.67
C ALA A 20 -14.09 -13.57 4.84
N ARG A 21 -14.17 -13.45 3.53
CA ARG A 21 -13.13 -13.99 2.64
C ARG A 21 -11.88 -13.15 2.85
N LEU A 22 -10.74 -13.84 3.03
CA LEU A 22 -9.43 -13.18 2.91
C LEU A 22 -9.40 -12.45 1.57
N PRO A 23 -9.14 -11.12 1.56
CA PRO A 23 -8.89 -10.45 0.31
C PRO A 23 -7.65 -11.10 -0.32
N GLN A 24 -7.83 -11.81 -1.41
CA GLN A 24 -6.74 -12.46 -2.11
C GLN A 24 -6.22 -11.55 -3.22
N ASN A 25 -4.90 -11.59 -3.45
CA ASN A 25 -4.29 -11.02 -4.65
C ASN A 25 -4.80 -11.78 -5.88
N ALA A 26 -4.95 -11.08 -7.01
CA ALA A 26 -5.44 -11.69 -8.25
C ALA A 26 -4.38 -12.59 -8.89
N PRO A 27 -4.76 -13.70 -9.55
CA PRO A 27 -3.82 -14.49 -10.33
C PRO A 27 -3.37 -13.74 -11.59
N LEU A 28 -2.12 -13.91 -11.99
CA LEU A 28 -1.60 -13.41 -13.25
C LEU A 28 -1.95 -14.38 -14.39
N VAL A 29 -2.53 -13.86 -15.47
CA VAL A 29 -2.92 -14.67 -16.63
C VAL A 29 -1.69 -15.07 -17.46
N SER A 30 -0.77 -14.12 -17.68
CA SER A 30 0.48 -14.35 -18.40
C SER A 30 1.56 -13.37 -17.93
N THR A 31 2.81 -13.81 -17.89
CA THR A 31 3.95 -12.96 -17.60
C THR A 31 4.42 -12.24 -18.86
N ASP A 32 4.42 -10.91 -18.85
CA ASP A 32 5.00 -10.06 -19.91
C ASP A 32 5.70 -8.87 -19.26
N GLN A 33 7.02 -8.74 -19.50
CA GLN A 33 7.81 -7.63 -18.94
C GLN A 33 7.36 -6.24 -19.43
N ARG A 34 6.64 -6.18 -20.55
CA ARG A 34 6.09 -4.93 -21.11
C ARG A 34 4.79 -4.49 -20.44
N THR A 35 4.26 -5.28 -19.52
CA THR A 35 3.00 -5.01 -18.82
C THR A 35 3.19 -5.02 -17.31
N GLY A 36 2.19 -4.50 -16.58
CA GLY A 36 2.19 -4.46 -15.13
C GLY A 36 2.99 -3.29 -14.53
N TYR A 37 2.94 -3.18 -13.21
CA TYR A 37 3.55 -2.09 -12.45
C TYR A 37 5.06 -2.29 -12.32
N ARG A 38 5.81 -1.81 -13.32
CA ARG A 38 7.27 -1.88 -13.44
C ARG A 38 7.84 -0.50 -13.74
N PHE A 39 9.04 -0.23 -13.29
CA PHE A 39 9.68 1.09 -13.50
C PHE A 39 9.79 1.43 -15.00
N GLN A 40 10.21 0.47 -15.83
CA GLN A 40 10.34 0.68 -17.27
C GLN A 40 9.00 0.95 -17.99
N ASN A 41 7.88 0.59 -17.39
CA ASN A 41 6.54 0.81 -17.95
C ASN A 41 5.92 2.12 -17.47
N THR A 42 6.61 2.86 -16.58
CA THR A 42 6.14 4.16 -16.08
C THR A 42 6.85 5.30 -16.82
N THR A 43 6.10 6.28 -17.25
CA THR A 43 6.63 7.48 -17.93
C THR A 43 6.02 8.73 -17.33
N SER A 44 6.76 9.83 -17.36
CA SER A 44 6.23 11.15 -17.03
C SER A 44 6.67 12.14 -18.10
N PRO A 45 5.75 12.90 -18.69
CA PRO A 45 6.10 13.90 -19.71
C PRO A 45 6.87 15.10 -19.14
N THR A 46 6.84 15.30 -17.82
CA THR A 46 7.48 16.42 -17.14
C THR A 46 8.83 16.10 -16.55
N ASN A 47 9.22 14.82 -16.50
CA ASN A 47 10.46 14.38 -15.90
C ASN A 47 11.64 14.57 -16.88
N SER A 48 12.77 15.07 -16.38
CA SER A 48 13.99 15.24 -17.15
C SER A 48 14.61 13.88 -17.50
N SER A 49 15.11 13.73 -18.74
CA SER A 49 15.89 12.55 -19.14
C SER A 49 17.35 12.60 -18.66
N ASP A 50 17.81 13.77 -18.19
CA ASP A 50 19.22 14.03 -17.86
C ASP A 50 19.51 13.83 -16.37
N LEU A 51 18.46 13.65 -15.54
CA LEU A 51 18.55 13.46 -14.10
C LEU A 51 17.74 12.23 -13.70
N LEU A 52 18.34 11.32 -12.94
CA LEU A 52 17.64 10.24 -12.23
C LEU A 52 17.59 10.60 -10.75
N LEU A 53 16.43 10.99 -10.25
CA LEU A 53 16.22 11.38 -8.86
C LEU A 53 15.43 10.31 -8.10
N MET A 54 16.09 9.69 -7.13
CA MET A 54 15.48 8.66 -6.29
C MET A 54 15.42 9.11 -4.83
N LEU A 55 14.26 8.94 -4.21
CA LEU A 55 14.05 9.21 -2.80
C LEU A 55 13.91 7.91 -2.01
N ALA A 56 14.48 7.88 -0.82
CA ALA A 56 14.33 6.78 0.13
C ALA A 56 13.68 7.29 1.43
N PHE A 57 12.46 6.85 1.70
CA PHE A 57 11.70 7.23 2.89
C PHE A 57 11.69 6.10 3.92
N SER A 58 12.31 6.34 5.05
CA SER A 58 12.45 5.36 6.13
C SER A 58 11.15 5.14 6.91
N GLY A 59 11.11 4.04 7.68
CA GLY A 59 10.09 3.81 8.69
C GLY A 59 10.25 4.68 9.93
N GLY A 60 9.23 4.71 10.78
CA GLY A 60 9.22 5.47 12.04
C GLY A 60 7.88 6.14 12.36
N GLY A 61 6.79 5.58 11.87
CA GLY A 61 5.42 6.06 12.12
C GLY A 61 5.19 7.47 11.58
N THR A 62 4.34 8.23 12.26
CA THR A 62 3.97 9.59 11.84
C THR A 62 5.16 10.55 11.75
N ARG A 63 6.21 10.33 12.57
CA ARG A 63 7.44 11.16 12.51
C ARG A 63 8.17 11.01 11.18
N ALA A 64 8.32 9.77 10.71
CA ALA A 64 8.93 9.51 9.40
C ALA A 64 8.05 10.04 8.26
N ALA A 65 6.73 9.90 8.37
CA ALA A 65 5.79 10.48 7.42
C ALA A 65 5.93 12.02 7.34
N SER A 66 6.04 12.69 8.50
CA SER A 66 6.22 14.15 8.55
C SER A 66 7.57 14.59 7.97
N LEU A 67 8.66 13.86 8.24
CA LEU A 67 9.96 14.16 7.65
C LEU A 67 9.91 14.02 6.12
N SER A 68 9.34 12.91 5.63
CA SER A 68 9.16 12.67 4.20
C SER A 68 8.30 13.75 3.53
N TYR A 69 7.25 14.20 4.22
CA TYR A 69 6.41 15.31 3.77
C TYR A 69 7.22 16.61 3.63
N GLY A 70 8.01 16.96 4.65
CA GLY A 70 8.88 18.15 4.60
C GLY A 70 9.92 18.10 3.48
N VAL A 71 10.46 16.91 3.18
CA VAL A 71 11.35 16.70 2.02
C VAL A 71 10.61 17.02 0.71
N LEU A 72 9.39 16.51 0.53
CA LEU A 72 8.60 16.81 -0.67
C LEU A 72 8.26 18.31 -0.77
N GLU A 73 7.95 18.96 0.35
CA GLU A 73 7.73 20.41 0.36
C GLU A 73 8.97 21.19 -0.09
N GLU A 74 10.16 20.81 0.39
CA GLU A 74 11.39 21.49 0.01
C GLU A 74 11.73 21.25 -1.47
N LEU A 75 11.57 20.02 -1.97
CA LEU A 75 11.74 19.73 -3.39
C LEU A 75 10.74 20.50 -4.27
N ALA A 76 9.52 20.73 -3.78
CA ALA A 76 8.52 21.55 -4.48
C ALA A 76 8.89 23.04 -4.54
N ARG A 77 9.64 23.55 -3.56
CA ARG A 77 10.13 24.93 -3.53
C ARG A 77 11.42 25.12 -4.30
N THR A 78 12.21 24.07 -4.44
CA THR A 78 13.51 24.09 -5.13
C THR A 78 13.28 24.14 -6.64
N GLN A 79 13.83 25.17 -7.29
CA GLN A 79 13.76 25.35 -8.74
C GLN A 79 15.03 24.88 -9.42
N MET A 80 14.87 24.15 -10.53
CA MET A 80 15.95 23.68 -11.39
C MET A 80 15.83 24.30 -12.79
N GLY A 81 16.94 24.37 -13.51
CA GLY A 81 16.98 24.89 -14.88
C GLY A 81 17.44 26.34 -14.98
N ALA A 82 17.67 26.81 -16.23
CA ALA A 82 18.05 28.19 -16.52
C ALA A 82 16.84 29.13 -16.44
N MET A 83 17.11 30.44 -16.35
CA MET A 83 16.04 31.45 -16.41
C MET A 83 15.17 31.28 -17.66
N GLY A 84 13.86 31.11 -17.46
CA GLY A 84 12.87 30.91 -18.54
C GLY A 84 12.49 29.45 -18.79
N THR A 85 13.23 28.48 -18.22
CA THR A 85 12.91 27.04 -18.29
C THR A 85 12.90 26.38 -16.90
N GLN A 86 12.69 27.19 -15.87
CA GLN A 86 12.66 26.68 -14.49
C GLN A 86 11.47 25.76 -14.24
N HIS A 87 11.74 24.64 -13.56
CA HIS A 87 10.73 23.70 -13.07
C HIS A 87 11.09 23.25 -11.66
N ARG A 88 10.13 22.66 -10.96
CA ARG A 88 10.36 22.20 -9.58
C ARG A 88 11.19 20.92 -9.59
N LEU A 89 12.19 20.84 -8.70
CA LEU A 89 12.96 19.59 -8.53
C LEU A 89 12.07 18.39 -8.15
N LEU A 90 10.93 18.64 -7.50
CA LEU A 90 9.94 17.61 -7.18
C LEU A 90 9.39 16.90 -8.44
N ASP A 91 9.29 17.63 -9.56
CA ASP A 91 8.76 17.06 -10.81
C ASP A 91 9.73 16.09 -11.50
N ASP A 92 11.02 16.14 -11.12
CA ASP A 92 12.08 15.23 -11.59
C ASP A 92 12.20 13.96 -10.75
N VAL A 93 11.40 13.77 -9.70
CA VAL A 93 11.47 12.54 -8.88
C VAL A 93 10.99 11.34 -9.70
N ASP A 94 11.89 10.40 -9.95
CA ASP A 94 11.63 9.18 -10.71
C ASP A 94 11.08 8.05 -9.84
N ILE A 95 11.71 7.83 -8.67
CA ILE A 95 11.43 6.69 -7.80
C ILE A 95 11.32 7.17 -6.36
N ILE A 96 10.34 6.62 -5.65
CA ILE A 96 10.30 6.72 -4.19
C ILE A 96 10.27 5.31 -3.61
N SER A 97 11.38 4.89 -3.02
CA SER A 97 11.45 3.68 -2.21
C SER A 97 11.06 4.00 -0.77
N SER A 98 10.17 3.22 -0.17
CA SER A 98 9.58 3.59 1.11
C SER A 98 9.31 2.41 2.02
N VAL A 99 9.33 2.68 3.34
CA VAL A 99 9.05 1.70 4.39
C VAL A 99 8.12 2.32 5.44
N SER A 100 7.09 1.57 5.87
CA SER A 100 6.24 1.90 7.02
C SER A 100 5.70 3.33 6.98
N GLY A 101 6.03 4.17 7.98
CA GLY A 101 5.58 5.58 8.04
C GLY A 101 5.88 6.40 6.79
N GLY A 102 7.07 6.24 6.19
CA GLY A 102 7.43 6.91 4.94
C GLY A 102 6.58 6.48 3.75
N SER A 103 6.03 5.26 3.78
CA SER A 103 5.19 4.74 2.69
C SER A 103 3.84 5.45 2.59
N PHE A 104 3.30 5.99 3.69
CA PHE A 104 2.07 6.79 3.63
C PHE A 104 2.26 8.07 2.81
N THR A 105 3.34 8.79 3.08
CA THR A 105 3.68 10.02 2.34
C THR A 105 3.99 9.71 0.89
N ALA A 106 4.83 8.69 0.64
CA ALA A 106 5.21 8.28 -0.70
C ALA A 106 4.00 7.90 -1.56
N ALA A 107 3.12 7.03 -1.03
CA ALA A 107 1.94 6.55 -1.74
C ALA A 107 0.92 7.67 -1.97
N TYR A 108 0.72 8.54 -0.98
CA TYR A 108 -0.19 9.67 -1.14
C TYR A 108 0.29 10.60 -2.26
N TYR A 109 1.57 10.95 -2.27
CA TYR A 109 2.15 11.79 -3.32
C TYR A 109 2.09 11.12 -4.70
N ALA A 110 2.46 9.85 -4.79
CA ALA A 110 2.42 9.12 -6.06
C ALA A 110 1.00 9.05 -6.66
N LEU A 111 -0.04 8.91 -5.82
CA LEU A 111 -1.44 8.86 -6.26
C LEU A 111 -2.02 10.24 -6.57
N TRP A 112 -1.80 11.22 -5.68
CA TRP A 112 -2.60 12.44 -5.67
C TRP A 112 -1.77 13.69 -6.02
N GLY A 113 -0.45 13.56 -6.16
CA GLY A 113 0.43 14.67 -6.51
C GLY A 113 0.38 15.81 -5.51
N ASP A 114 0.28 17.02 -6.01
CA ASP A 114 0.33 18.25 -5.22
C ASP A 114 -0.80 18.41 -4.19
N ARG A 115 -1.85 17.58 -4.28
CA ARG A 115 -2.86 17.52 -3.21
C ARG A 115 -2.28 17.11 -1.87
N ILE A 116 -1.08 16.52 -1.84
CA ILE A 116 -0.39 16.22 -0.59
C ILE A 116 -0.17 17.48 0.26
N PHE A 117 0.11 18.63 -0.35
CA PHE A 117 0.38 19.88 0.34
C PHE A 117 -0.85 20.57 0.92
N SER A 118 -2.06 20.17 0.50
CA SER A 118 -3.32 20.70 1.04
C SER A 118 -4.02 19.71 1.99
N ASP A 119 -3.97 18.43 1.67
CA ASP A 119 -4.88 17.44 2.25
C ASP A 119 -4.20 16.53 3.28
N PHE A 120 -2.92 16.18 3.08
CA PHE A 120 -2.27 15.11 3.83
C PHE A 120 -2.04 15.46 5.30
N GLU A 121 -1.62 16.68 5.59
CA GLU A 121 -1.38 17.12 6.96
C GLU A 121 -2.65 17.03 7.83
N PRO A 122 -3.79 17.63 7.46
CA PRO A 122 -5.02 17.54 8.27
C PRO A 122 -5.63 16.14 8.25
N GLN A 123 -5.47 15.36 7.16
CA GLN A 123 -6.06 14.03 7.05
C GLN A 123 -5.24 12.94 7.75
N PHE A 124 -3.93 13.10 7.87
CA PHE A 124 -3.05 12.06 8.40
C PHE A 124 -2.08 12.54 9.48
N LEU A 125 -1.24 13.55 9.21
CA LEU A 125 -0.17 13.94 10.14
C LEU A 125 -0.70 14.46 11.47
N LYS A 126 -1.86 15.12 11.45
CA LYS A 126 -2.55 15.64 12.66
C LYS A 126 -3.52 14.64 13.29
N LYS A 127 -3.60 13.39 12.78
CA LYS A 127 -4.46 12.35 13.34
C LYS A 127 -3.72 11.45 14.32
N HIS A 128 -4.44 10.94 15.29
CA HIS A 128 -3.97 9.93 16.22
C HIS A 128 -4.20 8.52 15.66
N VAL A 129 -3.56 8.22 14.51
CA VAL A 129 -3.78 6.98 13.73
C VAL A 129 -3.69 5.72 14.58
N GLN A 130 -2.70 5.63 15.48
CA GLN A 130 -2.53 4.46 16.36
C GLN A 130 -3.71 4.32 17.34
N THR A 131 -4.15 5.43 17.94
CA THR A 131 -5.31 5.43 18.85
C THR A 131 -6.59 5.06 18.10
N ASP A 132 -6.77 5.61 16.90
CA ASP A 132 -7.95 5.31 16.08
C ASP A 132 -7.99 3.82 15.68
N LEU A 133 -6.85 3.23 15.34
CA LEU A 133 -6.74 1.79 15.05
C LEU A 133 -7.05 0.95 16.28
N LEU A 134 -6.51 1.30 17.44
CA LEU A 134 -6.79 0.59 18.69
C LEU A 134 -8.29 0.61 19.03
N LEU A 135 -8.93 1.77 18.93
CA LEU A 135 -10.37 1.91 19.16
C LEU A 135 -11.18 1.09 18.15
N ARG A 136 -10.74 1.02 16.89
CA ARG A 136 -11.38 0.16 15.87
C ARG A 136 -11.25 -1.32 16.19
N VAL A 137 -10.09 -1.77 16.68
CA VAL A 137 -9.88 -3.17 17.11
C VAL A 137 -10.83 -3.51 18.25
N LEU A 138 -11.04 -2.60 19.21
CA LEU A 138 -11.90 -2.82 20.38
C LEU A 138 -13.40 -2.66 20.07
N ALA A 139 -13.80 -2.17 18.90
CA ALA A 139 -15.19 -2.04 18.53
C ALA A 139 -15.88 -3.42 18.42
N PRO A 140 -17.07 -3.62 19.04
CA PRO A 140 -17.69 -4.94 19.15
C PRO A 140 -17.86 -5.68 17.82
N TRP A 141 -18.28 -4.97 16.77
CA TRP A 141 -18.44 -5.56 15.43
C TRP A 141 -17.10 -5.98 14.80
N ASN A 142 -16.01 -5.28 15.08
CA ASN A 142 -14.68 -5.65 14.59
C ASN A 142 -14.09 -6.82 15.39
N LEU A 143 -14.41 -6.95 16.69
CA LEU A 143 -14.03 -8.14 17.46
C LEU A 143 -14.63 -9.41 16.85
N VAL A 144 -15.89 -9.35 16.39
CA VAL A 144 -16.53 -10.48 15.69
C VAL A 144 -15.82 -10.78 14.37
N ARG A 145 -15.48 -9.76 13.58
CA ARG A 145 -14.72 -9.92 12.32
C ARG A 145 -13.32 -10.50 12.56
N LEU A 146 -12.63 -10.00 13.58
CA LEU A 146 -11.27 -10.45 13.95
C LEU A 146 -11.27 -11.87 14.55
N ALA A 147 -12.40 -12.37 15.05
CA ALA A 147 -12.55 -13.77 15.46
C ALA A 147 -12.68 -14.72 14.25
N SER A 148 -12.93 -14.19 13.05
CA SER A 148 -12.97 -14.98 11.81
C SER A 148 -11.55 -15.27 11.30
N PRO A 149 -11.23 -16.50 10.88
CA PRO A 149 -9.92 -16.81 10.30
C PRO A 149 -9.63 -16.09 8.97
N GLY A 150 -10.66 -15.50 8.35
CA GLY A 150 -10.56 -14.78 7.08
C GLY A 150 -10.32 -13.27 7.20
N PHE A 151 -10.17 -12.72 8.42
CA PHE A 151 -9.98 -11.28 8.62
C PHE A 151 -8.99 -11.00 9.75
N SER A 152 -8.04 -10.15 9.49
CA SER A 152 -6.92 -9.88 10.39
C SER A 152 -6.85 -8.41 10.82
N ARG A 153 -6.00 -8.13 11.82
CA ARG A 153 -5.73 -6.74 12.25
C ARG A 153 -5.12 -5.90 11.14
N SER A 154 -4.31 -6.50 10.26
CA SER A 154 -3.76 -5.79 9.10
C SER A 154 -4.80 -5.52 8.02
N ASP A 155 -5.80 -6.38 7.86
CA ASP A 155 -6.93 -6.09 6.97
C ASP A 155 -7.76 -4.92 7.51
N LEU A 156 -8.01 -4.87 8.83
CA LEU A 156 -8.67 -3.74 9.48
C LEU A 156 -7.87 -2.44 9.33
N ALA A 157 -6.54 -2.51 9.45
CA ALA A 157 -5.66 -1.37 9.23
C ALA A 157 -5.69 -0.91 7.77
N ALA A 158 -5.65 -1.84 6.82
CA ALA A 158 -5.75 -1.53 5.40
C ALA A 158 -7.07 -0.85 5.05
N GLU A 159 -8.21 -1.32 5.58
CA GLU A 159 -9.51 -0.66 5.43
C GLU A 159 -9.50 0.77 5.99
N TYR A 160 -8.89 0.96 7.15
CA TYR A 160 -8.78 2.29 7.76
C TYR A 160 -7.91 3.24 6.91
N TYR A 161 -6.75 2.78 6.45
CA TYR A 161 -5.85 3.57 5.61
C TYR A 161 -6.50 3.89 4.25
N ASP A 162 -7.23 2.93 3.71
CA ASP A 162 -7.97 3.12 2.48
C ASP A 162 -9.03 4.22 2.60
N HIS A 163 -9.86 4.10 3.63
CA HIS A 163 -10.88 5.11 3.91
C HIS A 163 -10.28 6.50 4.17
N LEU A 164 -9.14 6.56 4.86
CA LEU A 164 -8.51 7.82 5.23
C LEU A 164 -7.82 8.49 4.03
N LEU A 165 -7.02 7.72 3.26
CA LEU A 165 -6.04 8.26 2.31
C LEU A 165 -6.22 7.78 0.86
N PHE A 166 -6.47 6.47 0.66
CA PHE A 166 -6.25 5.86 -0.66
C PHE A 166 -7.52 5.68 -1.49
N LYS A 167 -8.72 5.65 -0.87
CA LYS A 167 -10.03 5.66 -1.55
C LYS A 167 -10.22 4.54 -2.59
N GLY A 168 -9.78 3.33 -2.27
CA GLY A 168 -9.86 2.18 -3.15
C GLY A 168 -8.77 2.12 -4.22
N ALA A 169 -7.76 3.00 -4.16
CA ALA A 169 -6.72 3.05 -5.18
C ALA A 169 -5.86 1.78 -5.18
N THR A 170 -5.55 1.33 -6.39
CA THR A 170 -4.72 0.16 -6.68
C THR A 170 -3.37 0.56 -7.32
N PHE A 171 -2.47 -0.39 -7.49
CA PHE A 171 -1.23 -0.16 -8.25
C PHE A 171 -1.49 0.15 -9.73
N GLY A 172 -2.59 -0.33 -10.30
CA GLY A 172 -3.03 0.07 -11.64
C GLY A 172 -3.38 1.55 -11.73
N ASP A 173 -3.97 2.11 -10.67
CA ASP A 173 -4.27 3.55 -10.60
C ASP A 173 -3.00 4.41 -10.53
N LEU A 174 -1.92 3.93 -9.91
CA LEU A 174 -0.62 4.63 -9.91
C LEU A 174 -0.10 4.82 -11.33
N MET A 175 -0.19 3.79 -12.18
CA MET A 175 0.18 3.89 -13.60
C MET A 175 -0.75 4.82 -14.37
N ALA A 176 -2.07 4.67 -14.20
CA ALA A 176 -3.06 5.41 -14.96
C ALA A 176 -3.07 6.91 -14.63
N ARG A 177 -2.77 7.29 -13.37
CA ARG A 177 -2.90 8.69 -12.92
C ARG A 177 -1.68 9.54 -13.21
N ARG A 178 -0.48 9.04 -12.94
CA ARG A 178 0.77 9.82 -13.07
C ARG A 178 1.91 9.07 -13.74
N GLY A 179 2.00 7.76 -13.51
CA GLY A 179 3.12 6.96 -13.96
C GLY A 179 4.38 7.15 -13.09
N ARG A 180 4.80 8.38 -12.82
CA ARG A 180 5.93 8.73 -11.94
C ARG A 180 5.51 9.72 -10.86
N PRO A 181 6.15 9.70 -9.67
CA PRO A 181 7.25 8.78 -9.30
C PRO A 181 6.78 7.32 -9.24
N PHE A 182 7.67 6.42 -9.64
CA PHE A 182 7.48 5.00 -9.40
C PHE A 182 7.57 4.73 -7.90
N LEU A 183 6.50 4.24 -7.32
CA LEU A 183 6.42 3.94 -5.89
C LEU A 183 6.88 2.50 -5.64
N CYS A 184 7.96 2.33 -4.87
CA CYS A 184 8.40 1.04 -4.35
C CYS A 184 8.07 0.96 -2.86
N VAL A 185 7.01 0.24 -2.50
CA VAL A 185 6.67 -0.06 -1.11
C VAL A 185 7.41 -1.32 -0.69
N ASN A 186 8.21 -1.24 0.37
CA ASN A 186 8.96 -2.37 0.89
C ASN A 186 8.31 -2.94 2.13
N ALA A 187 8.28 -4.27 2.22
CA ALA A 187 7.91 -5.03 3.40
C ALA A 187 8.96 -6.12 3.67
N THR A 188 8.76 -6.91 4.71
CA THR A 188 9.60 -8.07 5.00
C THR A 188 8.79 -9.34 4.79
N ASP A 189 9.29 -10.23 3.94
CA ASP A 189 8.83 -11.61 3.91
C ASP A 189 9.31 -12.30 5.18
N ILE A 190 8.36 -12.64 6.05
CA ILE A 190 8.68 -13.26 7.35
C ILE A 190 9.11 -14.72 7.24
N ALA A 191 8.82 -15.41 6.14
CA ALA A 191 9.23 -16.79 5.94
C ALA A 191 10.74 -16.90 5.66
N PHE A 192 11.28 -15.91 4.92
CA PHE A 192 12.69 -15.90 4.50
C PHE A 192 13.52 -14.81 5.18
N GLY A 193 12.90 -13.87 5.90
CA GLY A 193 13.58 -12.70 6.45
C GLY A 193 14.12 -11.75 5.36
N ALA A 194 13.59 -11.86 4.15
CA ALA A 194 14.03 -11.11 2.99
C ALA A 194 13.18 -9.86 2.75
N ARG A 195 13.73 -8.88 2.03
CA ARG A 195 12.97 -7.75 1.54
C ARG A 195 11.96 -8.23 0.49
N PHE A 196 10.74 -7.76 0.58
CA PHE A 196 9.67 -7.95 -0.42
C PHE A 196 9.24 -6.57 -0.94
N GLU A 197 9.31 -6.38 -2.24
CA GLU A 197 8.91 -5.14 -2.90
C GLU A 197 7.54 -5.30 -3.57
N PHE A 198 6.66 -4.32 -3.40
CA PHE A 198 5.40 -4.30 -4.14
C PHE A 198 5.64 -3.77 -5.55
N THR A 199 6.23 -4.61 -6.39
CA THR A 199 6.48 -4.43 -7.83
C THR A 199 5.92 -5.63 -8.59
N GLN A 200 5.64 -5.47 -9.89
CA GLN A 200 5.18 -6.61 -10.68
C GLN A 200 6.27 -7.68 -10.80
N ASP A 201 7.55 -7.29 -10.76
CA ASP A 201 8.66 -8.25 -10.80
C ASP A 201 8.60 -9.25 -9.63
N GLU A 202 8.36 -8.77 -8.41
CA GLU A 202 8.15 -9.65 -7.24
C GLU A 202 6.83 -10.44 -7.32
N PHE A 203 5.78 -9.82 -7.86
CA PHE A 203 4.49 -10.48 -8.01
C PHE A 203 4.49 -11.55 -9.11
N ASP A 204 5.40 -11.47 -10.09
CA ASP A 204 5.61 -12.54 -11.07
C ASP A 204 6.12 -13.83 -10.42
N LEU A 205 6.93 -13.74 -9.35
CA LEU A 205 7.45 -14.91 -8.62
C LEU A 205 6.31 -15.76 -8.02
N ILE A 206 5.24 -15.10 -7.61
CA ILE A 206 4.05 -15.74 -7.05
C ILE A 206 2.89 -15.84 -8.05
N ARG A 207 3.15 -15.54 -9.32
CA ARG A 207 2.16 -15.51 -10.42
C ARG A 207 0.90 -14.72 -10.07
N SER A 208 1.09 -13.50 -9.62
CA SER A 208 0.01 -12.61 -9.22
C SER A 208 0.04 -11.28 -9.97
N ASP A 209 -1.13 -10.72 -10.24
CA ASP A 209 -1.30 -9.41 -10.85
C ASP A 209 -1.33 -8.33 -9.76
N LEU A 210 -0.27 -7.52 -9.70
CA LEU A 210 -0.17 -6.40 -8.77
C LEU A 210 -1.12 -5.25 -9.15
N SER A 211 -1.49 -5.12 -10.41
CA SER A 211 -2.30 -3.95 -10.86
C SER A 211 -3.61 -3.81 -10.09
N GLN A 212 -4.21 -4.94 -9.70
CA GLN A 212 -5.46 -4.98 -8.94
C GLN A 212 -5.26 -4.93 -7.42
N PHE A 213 -4.01 -4.94 -6.94
CA PHE A 213 -3.72 -4.99 -5.52
C PHE A 213 -3.91 -3.59 -4.89
N PRO A 214 -4.69 -3.47 -3.78
CA PRO A 214 -4.92 -2.19 -3.13
C PRO A 214 -3.62 -1.63 -2.54
N VAL A 215 -3.34 -0.35 -2.81
CA VAL A 215 -2.19 0.36 -2.23
C VAL A 215 -2.26 0.33 -0.70
N SER A 216 -3.45 0.49 -0.13
CA SER A 216 -3.68 0.43 1.32
C SER A 216 -3.20 -0.87 1.97
N ARG A 217 -3.32 -2.02 1.28
CA ARG A 217 -2.83 -3.31 1.77
C ARG A 217 -1.30 -3.42 1.73
N ALA A 218 -0.67 -2.89 0.70
CA ALA A 218 0.79 -2.81 0.63
C ALA A 218 1.34 -1.93 1.77
N ILE A 219 0.67 -0.79 2.04
CA ILE A 219 1.04 0.08 3.17
C ILE A 219 0.81 -0.63 4.51
N ALA A 220 -0.29 -1.37 4.67
CA ALA A 220 -0.51 -2.17 5.87
C ALA A 220 0.57 -3.24 6.06
N ALA A 221 0.99 -3.94 5.00
CA ALA A 221 2.10 -4.89 5.04
C ALA A 221 3.43 -4.23 5.43
N SER A 222 3.74 -3.09 4.80
CA SER A 222 4.95 -2.31 5.08
C SER A 222 5.01 -1.75 6.51
N SER A 223 3.85 -1.48 7.11
CA SER A 223 3.71 -0.93 8.47
C SER A 223 3.33 -1.98 9.52
N ALA A 224 3.32 -3.26 9.16
CA ALA A 224 2.94 -4.36 10.05
C ALA A 224 4.01 -4.61 11.12
N LEU A 225 4.02 -3.77 12.16
CA LEU A 225 4.88 -4.00 13.31
C LEU A 225 4.42 -5.28 14.04
N PRO A 226 5.33 -6.25 14.28
CA PRO A 226 5.00 -7.44 15.06
C PRO A 226 4.37 -7.07 16.41
N MET A 227 3.36 -7.83 16.84
CA MET A 227 2.48 -7.64 18.00
C MET A 227 1.31 -6.67 17.75
N ASP A 228 1.49 -5.55 17.05
CA ASP A 228 0.41 -4.60 16.75
C ASP A 228 -0.45 -5.08 15.59
N LEU A 229 0.19 -5.45 14.49
CA LEU A 229 -0.46 -5.94 13.28
C LEU A 229 -0.05 -7.39 12.98
N THR A 230 -0.88 -8.06 12.19
CA THR A 230 -0.60 -9.41 11.68
C THR A 230 0.10 -9.31 10.32
N PRO A 231 0.83 -10.35 9.88
CA PRO A 231 1.31 -10.41 8.51
C PRO A 231 0.18 -10.32 7.49
N VAL A 232 0.43 -9.63 6.39
CA VAL A 232 -0.47 -9.66 5.21
C VAL A 232 -0.14 -10.89 4.40
N ASN A 233 -1.13 -11.75 4.19
CA ASN A 233 -0.95 -12.97 3.41
C ASN A 233 -1.15 -12.69 1.92
N LEU A 234 -0.23 -13.20 1.11
CA LEU A 234 -0.35 -13.26 -0.35
C LEU A 234 -0.50 -14.71 -0.77
N LYS A 235 -1.42 -14.96 -1.71
CA LYS A 235 -1.57 -16.29 -2.30
C LYS A 235 -0.49 -16.49 -3.35
N ASN A 236 0.23 -17.60 -3.25
CA ASN A 236 1.21 -18.02 -4.24
C ASN A 236 0.52 -18.95 -5.26
N TYR A 237 0.38 -18.46 -6.49
CA TYR A 237 -0.22 -19.20 -7.59
C TYR A 237 0.81 -20.02 -8.41
N SER A 238 2.11 -19.87 -8.15
CA SER A 238 3.16 -20.60 -8.86
C SER A 238 3.10 -22.11 -8.61
N THR A 239 2.56 -22.53 -7.47
CA THR A 239 2.40 -23.94 -7.12
C THR A 239 1.23 -24.62 -7.83
N GLU A 240 0.27 -23.86 -8.35
CA GLU A 240 -0.90 -24.37 -9.09
C GLU A 240 -0.60 -24.59 -10.59
N HIS A 241 0.49 -23.99 -11.10
CA HIS A 241 0.92 -24.08 -12.48
C HIS A 241 2.41 -24.42 -12.53
N ALA A 242 2.71 -25.71 -12.73
CA ALA A 242 4.08 -26.23 -12.79
C ALA A 242 4.84 -25.86 -14.09
N GLU A 243 4.43 -24.81 -14.79
CA GLU A 243 5.13 -24.32 -15.96
C GLU A 243 6.39 -23.52 -15.58
N ALA A 244 7.39 -23.54 -16.46
CA ALA A 244 8.72 -23.03 -16.24
C ALA A 244 8.73 -21.62 -15.60
N LYS A 245 9.64 -21.44 -14.63
CA LYS A 245 9.96 -20.09 -14.12
C LYS A 245 10.36 -19.21 -15.29
N PRO A 246 9.98 -17.91 -15.29
CA PRO A 246 10.50 -16.96 -16.27
C PRO A 246 12.03 -16.96 -16.26
N GLU A 247 12.68 -16.79 -17.42
CA GLU A 247 14.15 -16.87 -17.57
C GLU A 247 14.93 -15.82 -16.74
N TRP A 248 14.24 -14.78 -16.23
CA TRP A 248 14.85 -13.72 -15.40
C TRP A 248 14.73 -13.96 -13.87
N ILE A 249 14.28 -15.14 -13.45
CA ILE A 249 14.18 -15.54 -12.03
C ILE A 249 15.28 -16.53 -11.67
#